data_08ce15eb201422ebd030070725de7aa2
#
_entry.id   08ce15eb201422ebd030070725de7aa2
#
_cell.length_a   1.000
_cell.length_b   1.000
_cell.length_c   1.000
_cell.angle_alpha   90.00
_cell.angle_beta   90.00
_cell.angle_gamma   90.00
#
_symmetry.space_group_name_H-M   'P 1'
#
loop_
_entity.id
_entity.type
_entity.pdbx_description
1 polymer ?
#
loop_
_entity_poly.entity_id
_entity_poly.type
_entity_poly.pdbx_seq_one_letter_code
_entity_poly.pdbx_strand_id
1 'polypeptide(L)'
;MIKRMLMLLCALPLCCGAQTLFLSWTSADSLHAERQAPRFTAVRDTVLTAWRGERVPAAALLYAPTATEPLALHVRSARGLKAEARYVGYVMTDSFNTCGQHPHNLQPWRVPDVIELPCALPLEAGQARPVWCTLQVDSQAKPGAHRLTLEVKGQQSGRTLARLALTVQVKERTLPAAAQWQFHTDFWQQPYAVSRYHGVPRWSEAHFRLLRPYLELLAASGQKVASAILFYEPWGDQSHDKFDPMVQTVRRSDGTWAYNYDVFDRWIMLLDSCGINRQINCFSMVPWDMKFRYFDEATCAYRELSTTTSSEEYKELWTSFLRDFAQHLRQRGWYERTCIAMDERGLSHMLNAYSVAQAAVPGMKMALAGTYHSELVDKLHDYCIGYGEHFSDDELRARRAAGRVSTTYTCCSTPSPNLFSNSRPDEAAYLPLYCVANGFDGYLHWSWMNWNDDPLHDTRFRLFAPGDTYLIYPGPRSSVRYERYIEGVQMAEKFRRLRADYEAAGRQADVARLDAALAAFKDGVVHAAAPAAPRLNALRRLLNE
;
A
#
# COMPACT_ATOMS: atom_id res chain seq x y z
N MET A 1 4.72 89.49 -16.19
CA MET A 1 5.81 88.48 -16.31
C MET A 1 5.53 87.33 -15.36
N ILE A 2 4.90 86.23 -15.84
CA ILE A 2 4.55 85.04 -15.04
C ILE A 2 5.54 83.95 -15.44
N LYS A 3 6.44 83.53 -14.50
CA LYS A 3 7.35 82.42 -14.68
C LYS A 3 6.60 81.13 -14.45
N ARG A 4 6.44 80.29 -15.49
CA ARG A 4 5.98 78.94 -15.40
C ARG A 4 7.14 78.05 -14.89
N MET A 5 6.94 77.45 -13.72
CA MET A 5 7.83 76.44 -13.17
C MET A 5 7.39 75.08 -13.66
N LEU A 6 8.18 74.42 -14.52
CA LEU A 6 7.98 73.03 -14.99
C LEU A 6 8.43 72.07 -13.88
N MET A 7 7.50 71.38 -13.25
CA MET A 7 7.84 70.26 -12.39
C MET A 7 8.10 69.01 -13.26
N LEU A 8 9.34 68.54 -13.31
CA LEU A 8 9.74 67.25 -13.87
C LEU A 8 9.37 66.17 -12.85
N LEU A 9 8.30 65.45 -13.10
CA LEU A 9 8.04 64.20 -12.38
C LEU A 9 9.02 63.12 -12.90
N CYS A 10 10.06 62.84 -12.12
CA CYS A 10 10.84 61.61 -12.29
C CYS A 10 9.99 60.40 -11.87
N ALA A 11 9.42 59.71 -12.84
CA ALA A 11 8.88 58.38 -12.63
C ALA A 11 10.05 57.42 -12.37
N LEU A 12 10.32 57.12 -11.10
CA LEU A 12 11.17 55.98 -10.72
C LEU A 12 10.50 54.69 -11.20
N PRO A 13 11.17 53.87 -12.00
CA PRO A 13 10.62 52.56 -12.27
C PRO A 13 10.59 51.77 -10.96
N LEU A 14 9.40 51.46 -10.46
CA LEU A 14 9.21 50.40 -9.49
C LEU A 14 9.70 49.10 -10.14
N CYS A 15 10.98 48.78 -9.95
CA CYS A 15 11.47 47.43 -10.14
C CYS A 15 10.77 46.57 -9.09
N CYS A 16 9.54 46.15 -9.37
CA CYS A 16 8.97 44.96 -8.75
C CYS A 16 9.89 43.80 -9.12
N GLY A 17 10.88 43.52 -8.29
CA GLY A 17 11.67 42.31 -8.38
C GLY A 17 10.69 41.15 -8.31
N ALA A 18 10.43 40.52 -9.46
CA ALA A 18 9.60 39.33 -9.51
C ALA A 18 10.19 38.33 -8.51
N GLN A 19 9.46 38.09 -7.43
CA GLN A 19 9.88 37.08 -6.45
C GLN A 19 10.02 35.76 -7.19
N THR A 20 11.24 35.24 -7.23
CA THR A 20 11.57 34.03 -7.96
C THR A 20 10.91 32.82 -7.33
N LEU A 21 10.34 31.96 -8.17
CA LEU A 21 9.80 30.67 -7.76
C LEU A 21 10.84 29.89 -6.92
N PHE A 22 10.45 29.44 -5.73
CA PHE A 22 11.32 28.60 -4.90
C PHE A 22 11.17 27.14 -5.31
N LEU A 23 12.28 26.45 -5.53
CA LEU A 23 12.34 25.01 -5.79
C LEU A 23 13.54 24.43 -5.04
N SER A 24 13.33 23.34 -4.29
CA SER A 24 14.37 22.71 -3.48
C SER A 24 14.14 21.22 -3.36
N TRP A 25 15.20 20.42 -3.35
CA TRP A 25 15.12 19.06 -2.81
C TRP A 25 14.75 19.11 -1.33
N THR A 26 13.96 18.15 -0.86
CA THR A 26 13.53 18.00 0.53
C THR A 26 13.52 16.52 0.93
N SER A 27 13.31 16.24 2.21
CA SER A 27 13.12 14.87 2.66
C SER A 27 11.79 14.30 2.18
N ALA A 28 11.78 13.04 1.73
CA ALA A 28 10.56 12.29 1.45
C ALA A 28 9.72 12.01 2.71
N ASP A 29 10.27 12.26 3.90
CA ASP A 29 9.60 12.13 5.20
C ASP A 29 8.94 13.43 5.67
N SER A 30 9.03 14.52 4.89
CA SER A 30 8.50 15.83 5.26
C SER A 30 7.10 16.04 4.71
N LEU A 31 6.17 16.33 5.60
CA LEU A 31 4.85 16.85 5.24
C LEU A 31 4.89 18.38 5.20
N HIS A 32 4.72 18.95 4.02
CA HIS A 32 4.73 20.40 3.81
C HIS A 32 3.31 20.95 3.78
N ALA A 33 2.99 21.93 4.63
CA ALA A 33 1.68 22.56 4.62
C ALA A 33 1.47 23.39 3.33
N GLU A 34 0.25 23.36 2.80
CA GLU A 34 -0.09 23.96 1.50
C GLU A 34 0.15 25.47 1.42
N ARG A 35 0.00 26.20 2.54
CA ARG A 35 0.08 27.66 2.63
C ARG A 35 1.24 28.14 3.49
N GLN A 36 2.33 27.36 3.58
CA GLN A 36 3.48 27.71 4.38
C GLN A 36 4.71 27.97 3.51
N ALA A 37 5.30 29.14 3.65
CA ALA A 37 6.58 29.47 3.01
C ALA A 37 7.70 28.58 3.57
N PRO A 38 8.63 28.10 2.72
CA PRO A 38 9.80 27.33 3.16
C PRO A 38 10.66 28.15 4.12
N ARG A 39 11.09 27.53 5.24
CA ARG A 39 11.97 28.14 6.26
C ARG A 39 13.38 27.57 6.21
N PHE A 40 13.81 27.05 5.06
CA PHE A 40 15.13 26.46 4.89
C PHE A 40 15.78 26.95 3.58
N THR A 41 17.10 26.88 3.52
CA THR A 41 17.86 27.23 2.31
C THR A 41 17.64 26.19 1.22
N ALA A 42 17.45 26.62 -0.02
CA ALA A 42 17.20 25.74 -1.14
C ALA A 42 18.40 24.82 -1.44
N VAL A 43 18.15 23.51 -1.43
CA VAL A 43 19.10 22.48 -1.86
C VAL A 43 18.88 22.25 -3.36
N ARG A 44 19.83 22.69 -4.19
CA ARG A 44 19.72 22.65 -5.66
C ARG A 44 20.32 21.39 -6.28
N ASP A 45 21.25 20.75 -5.58
CA ASP A 45 21.91 19.51 -6.01
C ASP A 45 21.95 18.51 -4.86
N THR A 46 21.72 17.24 -5.15
CA THR A 46 21.76 16.18 -4.14
C THR A 46 22.23 14.86 -4.75
N VAL A 47 22.62 13.92 -3.90
CA VAL A 47 23.09 12.59 -4.30
C VAL A 47 22.28 11.53 -3.59
N LEU A 48 21.77 10.57 -4.34
CA LEU A 48 21.16 9.34 -3.83
C LEU A 48 22.00 8.14 -4.26
N THR A 49 21.95 7.09 -3.49
CA THR A 49 22.61 5.81 -3.84
C THR A 49 21.56 4.74 -4.02
N ALA A 50 21.70 3.94 -5.08
CA ALA A 50 20.76 2.89 -5.42
C ALA A 50 21.47 1.64 -5.95
N TRP A 51 20.84 0.49 -5.81
CA TRP A 51 21.21 -0.71 -6.55
C TRP A 51 20.56 -0.71 -7.94
N ARG A 52 21.08 -1.49 -8.86
CA ARG A 52 20.39 -1.81 -10.11
C ARG A 52 19.04 -2.46 -9.81
N GLY A 53 18.01 -2.19 -10.59
CA GLY A 53 16.66 -2.68 -10.39
C GLY A 53 15.85 -1.96 -9.30
N GLU A 54 16.48 -1.10 -8.49
CA GLU A 54 15.83 -0.39 -7.39
C GLU A 54 14.96 0.78 -7.88
N ARG A 55 13.81 0.95 -7.23
CA ARG A 55 12.94 2.13 -7.36
C ARG A 55 13.21 3.08 -6.21
N VAL A 56 13.74 4.25 -6.50
CA VAL A 56 14.17 5.23 -5.49
C VAL A 56 13.27 6.45 -5.53
N PRO A 57 12.69 6.89 -4.40
CA PRO A 57 11.99 8.16 -4.33
C PRO A 57 12.94 9.34 -4.14
N ALA A 58 12.58 10.49 -4.73
CA ALA A 58 13.15 11.78 -4.39
C ALA A 58 12.02 12.80 -4.28
N ALA A 59 12.05 13.62 -3.23
CA ALA A 59 11.03 14.64 -3.02
C ALA A 59 11.60 16.04 -3.20
N ALA A 60 10.81 16.92 -3.81
CA ALA A 60 11.12 18.35 -3.91
C ALA A 60 9.93 19.19 -3.44
N LEU A 61 10.22 20.42 -3.03
CA LEU A 61 9.21 21.42 -2.68
C LEU A 61 9.27 22.58 -3.66
N LEU A 62 8.13 22.84 -4.28
CA LEU A 62 7.89 24.02 -5.08
C LEU A 62 7.05 25.01 -4.26
N TYR A 63 7.44 26.31 -4.25
CA TYR A 63 6.67 27.35 -3.59
C TYR A 63 6.60 28.59 -4.47
N ALA A 64 5.40 29.15 -4.60
CA ALA A 64 5.09 30.30 -5.41
C ALA A 64 4.82 31.52 -4.53
N PRO A 65 5.74 32.49 -4.39
CA PRO A 65 5.48 33.72 -3.65
C PRO A 65 4.38 34.59 -4.28
N THR A 66 4.22 34.47 -5.59
CA THR A 66 3.18 35.12 -6.41
C THR A 66 2.46 34.10 -7.26
N ALA A 67 1.25 34.38 -7.71
CA ALA A 67 0.50 33.51 -8.60
C ALA A 67 1.28 33.24 -9.90
N THR A 68 1.16 31.98 -10.40
CA THR A 68 1.91 31.54 -11.59
C THR A 68 0.98 31.19 -12.75
N GLU A 69 1.52 31.18 -13.96
CA GLU A 69 0.94 30.42 -15.06
C GLU A 69 0.93 28.90 -14.72
N PRO A 70 0.19 28.04 -15.46
CA PRO A 70 0.31 26.61 -15.27
C PRO A 70 1.76 26.14 -15.46
N LEU A 71 2.26 25.39 -14.46
CA LEU A 71 3.63 24.89 -14.40
C LEU A 71 3.67 23.41 -14.74
N ALA A 72 4.50 23.03 -15.71
CA ALA A 72 4.75 21.65 -16.10
C ALA A 72 6.08 21.15 -15.52
N LEU A 73 6.11 19.89 -15.06
CA LEU A 73 7.30 19.21 -14.58
C LEU A 73 7.95 18.42 -15.72
N HIS A 74 9.23 18.62 -15.93
CA HIS A 74 10.03 17.89 -16.92
C HIS A 74 11.24 17.25 -16.27
N VAL A 75 11.48 15.97 -16.58
CA VAL A 75 12.65 15.26 -16.08
C VAL A 75 13.52 14.85 -17.27
N ARG A 76 14.81 15.14 -17.19
CA ARG A 76 15.83 14.61 -18.08
C ARG A 76 16.74 13.69 -17.30
N SER A 77 16.82 12.43 -17.69
CA SER A 77 17.62 11.41 -17.02
C SER A 77 18.69 10.83 -17.95
N ALA A 78 19.80 10.39 -17.36
CA ALA A 78 20.82 9.63 -18.05
C ALA A 78 20.30 8.25 -18.51
N ARG A 79 20.96 7.65 -19.50
CA ARG A 79 20.68 6.28 -19.94
C ARG A 79 20.81 5.29 -18.77
N GLY A 80 19.87 4.34 -18.66
CA GLY A 80 19.81 3.36 -17.56
C GLY A 80 19.05 3.84 -16.33
N LEU A 81 18.45 5.05 -16.39
CA LEU A 81 17.60 5.60 -15.34
C LEU A 81 16.30 6.11 -15.99
N LYS A 82 15.17 5.50 -15.64
CA LYS A 82 13.83 6.03 -15.96
C LYS A 82 13.39 6.89 -14.80
N ALA A 83 12.95 8.11 -15.07
CA ALA A 83 12.53 9.03 -14.04
C ALA A 83 11.28 9.80 -14.46
N GLU A 84 10.37 9.99 -13.53
CA GLU A 84 9.19 10.82 -13.69
C GLU A 84 8.99 11.69 -12.46
N ALA A 85 8.41 12.86 -12.66
CA ALA A 85 8.04 13.77 -11.59
C ALA A 85 6.55 14.07 -11.66
N ARG A 86 5.90 14.08 -10.49
CA ARG A 86 4.47 14.31 -10.31
C ARG A 86 4.26 15.32 -9.18
N TYR A 87 3.24 16.12 -9.30
CA TYR A 87 2.76 16.90 -8.16
C TYR A 87 2.16 15.98 -7.10
N VAL A 88 2.31 16.37 -5.83
CA VAL A 88 1.59 15.72 -4.74
C VAL A 88 0.38 16.59 -4.39
N GLY A 89 -0.81 16.01 -4.55
CA GLY A 89 -2.08 16.61 -4.18
C GLY A 89 -2.31 16.58 -2.68
N TYR A 90 -3.09 17.54 -2.19
CA TYR A 90 -3.49 17.62 -0.79
C TYR A 90 -4.88 17.04 -0.59
N VAL A 91 -5.01 16.21 0.43
CA VAL A 91 -6.27 15.59 0.85
C VAL A 91 -6.64 16.04 2.26
N MET A 92 -7.94 16.04 2.56
CA MET A 92 -8.44 16.28 3.91
C MET A 92 -8.15 15.09 4.80
N THR A 93 -7.74 15.36 6.02
CA THR A 93 -7.52 14.40 7.10
C THR A 93 -7.97 14.99 8.43
N ASP A 94 -7.92 14.22 9.49
CA ASP A 94 -8.12 14.66 10.88
C ASP A 94 -7.28 13.80 11.85
N SER A 95 -7.47 13.97 13.16
CA SER A 95 -6.72 13.22 14.18
C SER A 95 -7.44 11.94 14.64
N PHE A 96 -8.48 11.48 13.94
CA PHE A 96 -9.16 10.26 14.30
C PHE A 96 -8.25 9.05 14.16
N ASN A 97 -8.15 8.23 15.20
CA ASN A 97 -7.23 7.09 15.27
C ASN A 97 -7.80 5.91 16.07
N THR A 98 -9.12 5.75 16.08
CA THR A 98 -9.80 4.62 16.73
C THR A 98 -10.69 3.89 15.75
N CYS A 99 -11.25 2.73 16.16
CA CYS A 99 -12.13 1.91 15.33
C CYS A 99 -13.60 2.10 15.76
N GLY A 100 -14.48 2.24 14.77
CA GLY A 100 -15.92 2.13 14.99
C GLY A 100 -16.59 3.27 15.73
N GLN A 101 -15.87 4.30 16.14
CA GLN A 101 -16.42 5.46 16.83
C GLN A 101 -16.38 6.70 15.95
N HIS A 102 -17.49 7.43 15.86
CA HIS A 102 -17.49 8.71 15.16
C HIS A 102 -16.83 9.78 16.05
N PRO A 103 -15.80 10.45 15.56
CA PRO A 103 -15.22 11.57 16.27
C PRO A 103 -16.19 12.75 16.26
N HIS A 104 -16.45 13.30 17.45
CA HIS A 104 -17.17 14.55 17.57
C HIS A 104 -16.18 15.71 17.60
N ASN A 105 -16.37 16.71 16.74
CA ASN A 105 -15.62 17.99 16.73
C ASN A 105 -14.12 17.89 16.44
N LEU A 106 -13.64 16.92 15.67
CA LEU A 106 -12.28 16.91 15.18
C LEU A 106 -12.08 18.00 14.12
N GLN A 107 -11.03 18.78 14.28
CA GLN A 107 -10.69 19.80 13.30
C GLN A 107 -9.97 19.14 12.12
N PRO A 108 -10.49 19.27 10.90
CA PRO A 108 -9.81 18.74 9.72
C PRO A 108 -8.67 19.66 9.27
N TRP A 109 -7.64 19.05 8.66
CA TRP A 109 -6.58 19.78 7.96
C TRP A 109 -6.19 19.07 6.68
N ARG A 110 -5.36 19.71 5.83
CA ARG A 110 -4.92 19.11 4.57
C ARG A 110 -3.49 18.63 4.66
N VAL A 111 -3.24 17.42 4.13
CA VAL A 111 -1.92 16.80 4.04
C VAL A 111 -1.59 16.43 2.60
N PRO A 112 -0.32 16.48 2.18
CA PRO A 112 0.10 16.01 0.86
C PRO A 112 0.17 14.48 0.86
N ASP A 113 -0.60 13.82 0.00
CA ASP A 113 -0.58 12.35 -0.09
C ASP A 113 -0.76 11.82 -1.53
N VAL A 114 -1.70 12.38 -2.31
CA VAL A 114 -1.98 11.91 -3.69
C VAL A 114 -0.83 12.22 -4.63
N ILE A 115 -0.23 11.23 -5.26
CA ILE A 115 0.70 11.42 -6.38
C ILE A 115 -0.12 11.56 -7.66
N GLU A 116 -0.20 12.77 -8.18
CA GLU A 116 -1.07 13.13 -9.29
C GLU A 116 -0.66 12.50 -10.62
N LEU A 117 -1.61 12.39 -11.54
CA LEU A 117 -1.30 12.09 -12.94
C LEU A 117 -0.52 13.27 -13.56
N PRO A 118 0.16 13.05 -14.71
CA PRO A 118 0.87 14.14 -15.40
C PRO A 118 -0.07 15.30 -15.68
N CYS A 119 0.27 16.47 -15.17
CA CYS A 119 -0.51 17.70 -15.40
C CYS A 119 0.39 18.93 -15.34
N ALA A 120 -0.10 20.02 -15.89
CA ALA A 120 0.40 21.37 -15.57
C ALA A 120 -0.55 22.02 -14.57
N LEU A 121 0.00 22.63 -13.53
CA LEU A 121 -0.75 23.16 -12.41
C LEU A 121 -0.39 24.63 -12.17
N PRO A 122 -1.35 25.58 -12.20
CA PRO A 122 -1.11 26.93 -11.71
C PRO A 122 -1.01 26.91 -10.18
N LEU A 123 -0.13 27.72 -9.62
CA LEU A 123 -0.04 27.93 -8.18
C LEU A 123 -0.52 29.33 -7.82
N GLU A 124 -1.26 29.41 -6.74
CA GLU A 124 -1.67 30.69 -6.17
C GLU A 124 -0.51 31.35 -5.40
N ALA A 125 -0.61 32.65 -5.14
CA ALA A 125 0.36 33.36 -4.30
C ALA A 125 0.42 32.71 -2.89
N GLY A 126 1.63 32.45 -2.41
CA GLY A 126 1.87 31.83 -1.11
C GLY A 126 1.60 30.31 -1.06
N GLN A 127 1.39 29.66 -2.20
CA GLN A 127 1.13 28.22 -2.24
C GLN A 127 2.42 27.41 -2.37
N ALA A 128 2.51 26.35 -1.54
CA ALA A 128 3.51 25.30 -1.63
C ALA A 128 2.91 24.07 -2.32
N ARG A 129 3.71 23.39 -3.12
CA ARG A 129 3.32 22.14 -3.79
C ARG A 129 4.49 21.16 -3.77
N PRO A 130 4.38 20.06 -3.02
CA PRO A 130 5.38 19.00 -3.08
C PRO A 130 5.40 18.32 -4.45
N VAL A 131 6.59 17.88 -4.85
CA VAL A 131 6.85 17.14 -6.08
C VAL A 131 7.48 15.82 -5.71
N TRP A 132 6.91 14.73 -6.20
CA TRP A 132 7.43 13.39 -6.05
C TRP A 132 8.12 12.94 -7.32
N CYS A 133 9.38 12.54 -7.22
CA CYS A 133 10.14 11.94 -8.31
C CYS A 133 10.29 10.45 -8.06
N THR A 134 9.81 9.63 -8.98
CA THR A 134 10.05 8.18 -8.99
C THR A 134 11.18 7.87 -9.94
N LEU A 135 12.25 7.26 -9.43
CA LEU A 135 13.46 6.93 -10.16
C LEU A 135 13.59 5.40 -10.24
N GLN A 136 13.40 4.83 -11.40
CA GLN A 136 13.62 3.39 -11.64
C GLN A 136 15.00 3.19 -12.24
N VAL A 137 15.90 2.56 -11.48
CA VAL A 137 17.22 2.16 -11.99
C VAL A 137 17.07 0.88 -12.81
N ASP A 138 17.56 0.90 -14.05
CA ASP A 138 17.52 -0.30 -14.90
C ASP A 138 18.38 -1.41 -14.25
N SER A 139 17.93 -2.66 -14.35
CA SER A 139 18.68 -3.83 -13.87
C SER A 139 20.01 -4.03 -14.63
N GLN A 140 20.15 -3.43 -15.80
CA GLN A 140 21.35 -3.42 -16.63
C GLN A 140 22.09 -2.07 -16.61
N ALA A 141 21.70 -1.13 -15.73
CA ALA A 141 22.39 0.15 -15.60
C ALA A 141 23.86 -0.05 -15.28
N LYS A 142 24.74 0.74 -15.90
CA LYS A 142 26.16 0.72 -15.54
C LYS A 142 26.34 1.26 -14.12
N PRO A 143 27.17 0.64 -13.27
CA PRO A 143 27.55 1.23 -11.99
C PRO A 143 28.22 2.60 -12.18
N GLY A 144 28.04 3.48 -11.20
CA GLY A 144 28.58 4.84 -11.23
C GLY A 144 27.54 5.93 -11.15
N ALA A 145 27.93 7.16 -11.47
CA ALA A 145 27.09 8.35 -11.34
C ALA A 145 26.18 8.53 -12.56
N HIS A 146 24.87 8.60 -12.33
CA HIS A 146 23.84 8.89 -13.33
C HIS A 146 23.16 10.21 -12.98
N ARG A 147 23.28 11.21 -13.84
CA ARG A 147 22.72 12.54 -13.59
C ARG A 147 21.28 12.65 -14.09
N LEU A 148 20.47 13.34 -13.31
CA LEU A 148 19.10 13.69 -13.59
C LEU A 148 18.91 15.19 -13.37
N THR A 149 18.02 15.81 -14.13
CA THR A 149 17.61 17.21 -13.93
C THR A 149 16.08 17.28 -13.90
N LEU A 150 15.53 17.86 -12.85
CA LEU A 150 14.13 18.26 -12.76
C LEU A 150 14.01 19.73 -13.18
N GLU A 151 13.18 20.01 -14.17
CA GLU A 151 12.86 21.36 -14.65
C GLU A 151 11.39 21.69 -14.40
N VAL A 152 11.12 22.89 -13.90
CA VAL A 152 9.77 23.46 -13.82
C VAL A 152 9.65 24.47 -14.94
N LYS A 153 8.70 24.27 -15.84
CA LYS A 153 8.47 25.12 -17.02
C LYS A 153 7.09 25.75 -16.96
N GLY A 154 7.03 27.02 -17.33
CA GLY A 154 5.77 27.67 -17.63
C GLY A 154 5.16 27.07 -18.88
N GLN A 155 3.91 26.63 -18.81
CA GLN A 155 3.24 26.00 -19.95
C GLN A 155 2.93 27.01 -21.06
N GLN A 156 2.59 28.24 -20.69
CA GLN A 156 2.25 29.31 -21.64
C GLN A 156 3.52 29.98 -22.19
N SER A 157 4.47 30.28 -21.32
CA SER A 157 5.72 30.95 -21.69
C SER A 157 6.75 30.05 -22.34
N GLY A 158 6.66 28.71 -22.15
CA GLY A 158 7.64 27.73 -22.55
C GLY A 158 8.99 27.84 -21.83
N ARG A 159 9.14 28.79 -20.90
CA ARG A 159 10.40 29.10 -20.21
C ARG A 159 10.65 28.13 -19.06
N THR A 160 11.91 27.74 -18.86
CA THR A 160 12.34 27.07 -17.63
C THR A 160 12.45 28.10 -16.52
N LEU A 161 11.60 27.98 -15.49
CA LEU A 161 11.50 28.92 -14.37
C LEU A 161 12.37 28.49 -13.18
N ALA A 162 12.55 27.16 -13.00
CA ALA A 162 13.39 26.63 -11.93
C ALA A 162 13.97 25.27 -12.34
N ARG A 163 15.11 24.88 -11.72
CA ARG A 163 15.80 23.63 -12.02
C ARG A 163 16.47 23.07 -10.76
N LEU A 164 16.43 21.73 -10.63
CA LEU A 164 17.22 20.97 -9.65
C LEU A 164 18.05 19.91 -10.36
N ALA A 165 19.22 19.60 -9.79
CA ALA A 165 20.05 18.49 -10.22
C ALA A 165 20.06 17.38 -9.16
N LEU A 166 20.13 16.13 -9.61
CA LEU A 166 20.24 14.95 -8.78
C LEU A 166 21.24 13.99 -9.42
N THR A 167 22.14 13.43 -8.63
CA THR A 167 23.00 12.33 -9.04
C THR A 167 22.59 11.04 -8.35
N VAL A 168 22.29 10.00 -9.13
CA VAL A 168 22.07 8.65 -8.60
C VAL A 168 23.37 7.88 -8.73
N GLN A 169 23.99 7.53 -7.60
CA GLN A 169 25.16 6.65 -7.54
C GLN A 169 24.69 5.20 -7.60
N VAL A 170 24.75 4.60 -8.76
CA VAL A 170 24.34 3.21 -8.99
C VAL A 170 25.44 2.26 -8.55
N LYS A 171 25.08 1.31 -7.67
CA LYS A 171 25.98 0.24 -7.18
C LYS A 171 25.98 -0.96 -8.13
N GLU A 172 26.98 -1.82 -8.02
CA GLU A 172 27.09 -3.06 -8.81
C GLU A 172 26.03 -4.10 -8.49
N ARG A 173 25.49 -4.06 -7.26
CA ARG A 173 24.47 -5.01 -6.79
C ARG A 173 23.15 -4.78 -7.50
N THR A 174 22.39 -5.87 -7.65
CA THR A 174 21.08 -5.84 -8.30
C THR A 174 19.98 -6.28 -7.33
N LEU A 175 18.95 -5.46 -7.17
CA LEU A 175 17.72 -5.83 -6.50
C LEU A 175 16.85 -6.62 -7.48
N PRO A 176 16.35 -7.81 -7.11
CA PRO A 176 15.43 -8.57 -7.95
C PRO A 176 14.14 -7.80 -8.27
N ALA A 177 13.42 -8.21 -9.32
CA ALA A 177 12.09 -7.69 -9.60
C ALA A 177 11.11 -7.99 -8.44
N ALA A 178 10.11 -7.12 -8.24
CA ALA A 178 9.16 -7.20 -7.12
C ALA A 178 8.46 -8.57 -6.98
N ALA A 179 8.15 -9.23 -8.10
CA ALA A 179 7.58 -10.58 -8.09
C ALA A 179 8.49 -11.63 -7.41
N GLN A 180 9.81 -11.40 -7.39
CA GLN A 180 10.80 -12.30 -6.81
C GLN A 180 11.17 -11.96 -5.36
N TRP A 181 10.66 -10.85 -4.80
CA TRP A 181 10.92 -10.49 -3.41
C TRP A 181 10.38 -11.56 -2.46
N GLN A 182 11.07 -11.75 -1.34
CA GLN A 182 10.68 -12.72 -0.33
C GLN A 182 9.68 -12.13 0.67
N PHE A 183 9.69 -10.82 0.86
CA PHE A 183 8.78 -10.15 1.77
C PHE A 183 7.32 -10.41 1.38
N HIS A 184 6.52 -10.90 2.32
CA HIS A 184 5.13 -11.28 2.12
C HIS A 184 4.22 -10.07 2.31
N THR A 185 4.07 -9.25 1.27
CA THR A 185 3.05 -8.18 1.25
C THR A 185 1.68 -8.79 1.01
N ASP A 186 0.72 -8.49 1.88
CA ASP A 186 -0.68 -8.86 1.76
C ASP A 186 -1.59 -7.63 1.95
N PHE A 187 -1.92 -6.95 0.87
CA PHE A 187 -2.92 -5.89 0.84
C PHE A 187 -4.23 -6.44 0.27
N TRP A 188 -5.31 -6.42 1.07
CA TRP A 188 -6.60 -6.93 0.62
C TRP A 188 -7.21 -6.03 -0.44
N GLN A 189 -7.70 -6.65 -1.51
CA GLN A 189 -8.23 -5.93 -2.66
C GLN A 189 -9.74 -5.75 -2.54
N GLN A 190 -10.23 -4.53 -2.86
CA GLN A 190 -11.65 -4.17 -2.89
C GLN A 190 -12.04 -3.75 -4.31
N PRO A 191 -12.19 -4.69 -5.27
CA PRO A 191 -12.40 -4.39 -6.68
C PRO A 191 -13.69 -3.63 -6.96
N TYR A 192 -14.66 -3.69 -6.08
CA TYR A 192 -16.00 -3.07 -6.22
C TYR A 192 -15.94 -1.55 -6.26
N ALA A 193 -15.00 -0.94 -5.55
CA ALA A 193 -14.77 0.50 -5.57
C ALA A 193 -14.40 1.02 -6.96
N VAL A 194 -13.64 0.24 -7.75
CA VAL A 194 -13.30 0.59 -9.14
C VAL A 194 -14.56 0.60 -10.02
N SER A 195 -15.43 -0.40 -9.89
CA SER A 195 -16.71 -0.45 -10.61
C SER A 195 -17.57 0.77 -10.30
N ARG A 196 -17.75 1.11 -9.01
CA ARG A 196 -18.53 2.26 -8.58
C ARG A 196 -17.95 3.58 -9.08
N TYR A 197 -16.66 3.81 -8.85
CA TYR A 197 -16.00 5.07 -9.19
C TYR A 197 -16.06 5.36 -10.70
N HIS A 198 -15.89 4.33 -11.52
CA HIS A 198 -15.90 4.46 -12.99
C HIS A 198 -17.29 4.27 -13.63
N GLY A 199 -18.32 3.97 -12.84
CA GLY A 199 -19.70 3.82 -13.34
C GLY A 199 -19.87 2.64 -14.31
N VAL A 200 -19.12 1.55 -14.12
CA VAL A 200 -19.21 0.35 -14.97
C VAL A 200 -19.84 -0.82 -14.22
N PRO A 201 -20.57 -1.72 -14.89
CA PRO A 201 -21.13 -2.90 -14.24
C PRO A 201 -20.04 -3.78 -13.65
N ARG A 202 -20.26 -4.28 -12.42
CA ARG A 202 -19.36 -5.23 -11.75
C ARG A 202 -19.11 -6.45 -12.64
N TRP A 203 -17.86 -6.89 -12.69
CA TRP A 203 -17.39 -8.07 -13.39
C TRP A 203 -17.60 -8.08 -14.92
N SER A 204 -17.95 -6.90 -15.50
CA SER A 204 -17.95 -6.71 -16.94
C SER A 204 -16.52 -6.66 -17.52
N GLU A 205 -16.41 -6.79 -18.84
CA GLU A 205 -15.12 -6.62 -19.54
C GLU A 205 -14.50 -5.23 -19.28
N ALA A 206 -15.35 -4.19 -19.18
CA ALA A 206 -14.89 -2.85 -18.84
C ALA A 206 -14.30 -2.80 -17.42
N HIS A 207 -14.93 -3.46 -16.45
CA HIS A 207 -14.45 -3.52 -15.08
C HIS A 207 -13.10 -4.24 -15.01
N PHE A 208 -12.94 -5.41 -15.63
CA PHE A 208 -11.67 -6.15 -15.65
C PHE A 208 -10.54 -5.35 -16.33
N ARG A 209 -10.84 -4.61 -17.40
CA ARG A 209 -9.84 -3.71 -18.03
C ARG A 209 -9.41 -2.58 -17.10
N LEU A 210 -10.36 -1.98 -16.37
CA LEU A 210 -10.07 -0.88 -15.43
C LEU A 210 -9.30 -1.36 -14.19
N LEU A 211 -9.51 -2.59 -13.74
CA LEU A 211 -8.79 -3.18 -12.60
C LEU A 211 -7.30 -3.40 -12.87
N ARG A 212 -6.92 -3.79 -14.08
CA ARG A 212 -5.54 -4.14 -14.43
C ARG A 212 -4.49 -3.11 -13.99
N PRO A 213 -4.56 -1.81 -14.34
CA PRO A 213 -3.52 -0.85 -13.96
C PRO A 213 -3.41 -0.65 -12.44
N TYR A 214 -4.49 -0.85 -11.67
CA TYR A 214 -4.42 -0.86 -10.21
C TYR A 214 -3.66 -2.09 -9.71
N LEU A 215 -3.93 -3.26 -10.25
CA LEU A 215 -3.25 -4.50 -9.86
C LEU A 215 -1.77 -4.51 -10.27
N GLU A 216 -1.42 -3.88 -11.39
CA GLU A 216 -0.02 -3.65 -11.77
C GLU A 216 0.70 -2.72 -10.78
N LEU A 217 0.00 -1.68 -10.30
CA LEU A 217 0.51 -0.82 -9.23
C LEU A 217 0.67 -1.61 -7.91
N LEU A 218 -0.27 -2.48 -7.58
CA LEU A 218 -0.20 -3.37 -6.42
C LEU A 218 0.98 -4.35 -6.51
N ALA A 219 1.18 -4.97 -7.66
CA ALA A 219 2.28 -5.90 -7.91
C ALA A 219 3.66 -5.25 -7.69
N ALA A 220 3.78 -3.93 -7.93
CA ALA A 220 5.02 -3.18 -7.71
C ALA A 220 5.45 -3.11 -6.23
N SER A 221 4.56 -3.37 -5.26
CA SER A 221 4.91 -3.52 -3.84
C SER A 221 5.43 -4.90 -3.46
N GLY A 222 5.45 -5.84 -4.41
CA GLY A 222 5.78 -7.24 -4.13
C GLY A 222 4.61 -8.03 -3.55
N GLN A 223 3.35 -7.61 -3.79
CA GLN A 223 2.14 -8.32 -3.37
C GLN A 223 2.21 -9.82 -3.65
N LYS A 224 1.82 -10.65 -2.67
CA LYS A 224 1.86 -12.11 -2.78
C LYS A 224 0.48 -12.74 -2.86
N VAL A 225 -0.53 -12.09 -2.31
CA VAL A 225 -1.83 -12.66 -2.01
C VAL A 225 -2.92 -12.07 -2.90
N ALA A 226 -3.71 -12.94 -3.52
CA ALA A 226 -4.98 -12.61 -4.14
C ALA A 226 -6.10 -12.79 -3.11
N SER A 227 -6.84 -11.72 -2.79
CA SER A 227 -8.03 -11.80 -1.93
C SER A 227 -9.26 -12.12 -2.77
N ALA A 228 -9.98 -13.17 -2.44
CA ALA A 228 -11.22 -13.57 -3.12
C ALA A 228 -12.39 -13.66 -2.12
N ILE A 229 -13.58 -13.31 -2.57
CA ILE A 229 -14.80 -13.29 -1.77
C ILE A 229 -15.67 -14.47 -2.16
N LEU A 230 -15.89 -15.41 -1.23
CA LEU A 230 -16.67 -16.62 -1.48
C LEU A 230 -18.17 -16.40 -1.28
N PHE A 231 -18.54 -15.67 -0.22
CA PHE A 231 -19.92 -15.37 0.13
C PHE A 231 -20.13 -13.87 0.26
N TYR A 232 -21.40 -13.45 0.15
CA TYR A 232 -21.80 -12.06 0.20
C TYR A 232 -21.42 -11.40 1.53
N GLU A 233 -20.84 -10.21 1.45
CA GLU A 233 -20.60 -9.27 2.56
C GLU A 233 -19.89 -9.87 3.78
N PRO A 234 -18.63 -10.34 3.66
CA PRO A 234 -17.93 -11.00 4.75
C PRO A 234 -17.57 -10.06 5.90
N TRP A 235 -17.47 -8.75 5.66
CA TRP A 235 -17.06 -7.75 6.66
C TRP A 235 -18.20 -6.86 7.19
N GLY A 236 -19.47 -7.20 6.92
CA GLY A 236 -20.61 -6.39 7.33
C GLY A 236 -20.53 -4.99 6.71
N ASP A 237 -20.80 -3.94 7.50
CA ASP A 237 -20.81 -2.56 7.01
C ASP A 237 -19.45 -1.83 7.10
N GLN A 238 -18.34 -2.55 7.24
CA GLN A 238 -17.02 -1.93 7.38
C GLN A 238 -16.49 -1.34 6.06
N SER A 239 -16.93 -1.86 4.93
CA SER A 239 -16.56 -1.37 3.60
C SER A 239 -17.58 -0.38 3.05
N HIS A 240 -17.13 0.55 2.19
CA HIS A 240 -18.04 1.49 1.50
C HIS A 240 -18.94 0.76 0.51
N ASP A 241 -18.35 -0.10 -0.30
CA ASP A 241 -19.08 -0.94 -1.25
C ASP A 241 -19.45 -2.28 -0.62
N LYS A 242 -20.67 -2.76 -0.85
CA LYS A 242 -21.07 -4.12 -0.52
C LYS A 242 -20.33 -5.11 -1.40
N PHE A 243 -19.84 -6.20 -0.79
CA PHE A 243 -19.09 -7.23 -1.51
C PHE A 243 -20.02 -8.30 -2.06
N ASP A 244 -20.14 -8.37 -3.38
CA ASP A 244 -20.78 -9.50 -4.05
C ASP A 244 -19.85 -10.72 -4.04
N PRO A 245 -20.38 -11.95 -3.92
CA PRO A 245 -19.55 -13.14 -3.99
C PRO A 245 -18.93 -13.32 -5.38
N MET A 246 -17.72 -13.82 -5.42
CA MET A 246 -17.05 -14.24 -6.66
C MET A 246 -17.43 -15.67 -7.05
N VAL A 247 -18.09 -16.39 -6.14
CA VAL A 247 -18.65 -17.72 -6.38
C VAL A 247 -20.17 -17.64 -6.24
N GLN A 248 -20.90 -17.94 -7.30
CA GLN A 248 -22.35 -18.02 -7.23
C GLN A 248 -22.78 -19.34 -6.58
N THR A 249 -23.46 -19.26 -5.45
CA THR A 249 -23.97 -20.42 -4.70
C THR A 249 -25.46 -20.59 -4.95
N VAL A 250 -25.87 -21.78 -5.42
CA VAL A 250 -27.25 -22.10 -5.76
C VAL A 250 -27.69 -23.34 -5.00
N ARG A 251 -28.83 -23.28 -4.34
CA ARG A 251 -29.54 -24.44 -3.83
C ARG A 251 -30.56 -24.88 -4.87
N ARG A 252 -30.38 -26.07 -5.42
CA ARG A 252 -31.28 -26.61 -6.45
C ARG A 252 -32.61 -27.03 -5.86
N SER A 253 -33.62 -27.23 -6.74
CA SER A 253 -34.98 -27.65 -6.35
C SER A 253 -35.00 -29.03 -5.67
N ASP A 254 -34.02 -29.90 -5.93
CA ASP A 254 -33.83 -31.19 -5.26
C ASP A 254 -33.09 -31.11 -3.92
N GLY A 255 -32.73 -29.88 -3.48
CA GLY A 255 -32.02 -29.63 -2.25
C GLY A 255 -30.49 -29.76 -2.33
N THR A 256 -29.93 -30.11 -3.48
CA THR A 256 -28.46 -30.17 -3.67
C THR A 256 -27.88 -28.76 -3.90
N TRP A 257 -26.57 -28.62 -3.71
CA TRP A 257 -25.83 -27.39 -3.94
C TRP A 257 -25.14 -27.41 -5.31
N ALA A 258 -25.07 -26.24 -5.95
CA ALA A 258 -24.31 -26.03 -7.17
C ALA A 258 -23.53 -24.70 -7.07
N TYR A 259 -22.38 -24.64 -7.70
CA TYR A 259 -21.47 -23.50 -7.62
C TYR A 259 -21.02 -23.08 -9.03
N ASN A 260 -20.96 -21.77 -9.27
CA ASN A 260 -20.36 -21.22 -10.49
C ASN A 260 -19.16 -20.37 -10.10
N TYR A 261 -18.02 -20.67 -10.68
CA TYR A 261 -16.72 -20.07 -10.40
C TYR A 261 -16.25 -19.07 -11.45
N ASP A 262 -17.04 -18.69 -12.43
CA ASP A 262 -16.60 -17.88 -13.58
C ASP A 262 -15.97 -16.55 -13.16
N VAL A 263 -16.56 -15.83 -12.19
CA VAL A 263 -16.02 -14.56 -11.69
C VAL A 263 -14.73 -14.81 -10.88
N PHE A 264 -14.73 -15.82 -10.02
CA PHE A 264 -13.57 -16.22 -9.24
C PHE A 264 -12.39 -16.56 -10.15
N ASP A 265 -12.61 -17.37 -11.15
CA ASP A 265 -11.57 -17.78 -12.10
C ASP A 265 -10.98 -16.59 -12.85
N ARG A 266 -11.83 -15.73 -13.38
CA ARG A 266 -11.41 -14.53 -14.10
C ARG A 266 -10.63 -13.56 -13.21
N TRP A 267 -11.04 -13.43 -11.95
CA TRP A 267 -10.36 -12.60 -10.96
C TRP A 267 -8.95 -13.12 -10.66
N ILE A 268 -8.81 -14.41 -10.35
CA ILE A 268 -7.52 -15.04 -10.09
C ILE A 268 -6.61 -14.99 -11.33
N MET A 269 -7.13 -15.28 -12.52
CA MET A 269 -6.36 -15.18 -13.76
C MET A 269 -5.86 -13.75 -14.04
N LEU A 270 -6.66 -12.72 -13.72
CA LEU A 270 -6.23 -11.33 -13.85
C LEU A 270 -5.07 -11.02 -12.91
N LEU A 271 -5.18 -11.40 -11.63
CA LEU A 271 -4.10 -11.22 -10.63
C LEU A 271 -2.83 -11.99 -11.03
N ASP A 272 -2.97 -13.23 -11.47
CA ASP A 272 -1.85 -14.05 -11.97
C ASP A 272 -1.12 -13.34 -13.12
N SER A 273 -1.88 -12.76 -14.06
CA SER A 273 -1.34 -12.04 -15.22
C SER A 273 -0.61 -10.72 -14.83
N CYS A 274 -0.90 -10.17 -13.65
CA CYS A 274 -0.21 -9.02 -13.08
C CYS A 274 1.00 -9.43 -12.20
N GLY A 275 1.25 -10.75 -12.03
CA GLY A 275 2.35 -11.27 -11.21
C GLY A 275 2.01 -11.48 -9.74
N ILE A 276 0.74 -11.40 -9.35
CA ILE A 276 0.22 -11.67 -8.00
C ILE A 276 -0.30 -13.12 -7.99
N ASN A 277 0.58 -14.09 -7.76
CA ASN A 277 0.30 -15.49 -8.03
C ASN A 277 0.85 -16.49 -6.98
N ARG A 278 1.25 -16.01 -5.79
CA ARG A 278 1.87 -16.89 -4.77
C ARG A 278 0.84 -17.55 -3.86
N GLN A 279 -0.22 -16.84 -3.52
CA GLN A 279 -1.25 -17.30 -2.59
C GLN A 279 -2.62 -16.74 -2.96
N ILE A 280 -3.69 -17.47 -2.63
CA ILE A 280 -5.08 -17.04 -2.76
C ILE A 280 -5.72 -17.16 -1.38
N ASN A 281 -6.18 -16.06 -0.80
CA ASN A 281 -6.92 -16.03 0.46
C ASN A 281 -8.41 -15.82 0.17
N CYS A 282 -9.24 -16.80 0.52
CA CYS A 282 -10.66 -16.86 0.18
C CYS A 282 -11.53 -16.55 1.40
N PHE A 283 -12.17 -15.38 1.44
CA PHE A 283 -12.98 -14.86 2.56
C PHE A 283 -14.47 -15.12 2.37
N SER A 284 -15.22 -15.38 3.42
CA SER A 284 -14.82 -15.73 4.76
C SER A 284 -15.63 -16.92 5.24
N MET A 285 -14.96 -17.84 5.90
CA MET A 285 -15.63 -18.96 6.56
C MET A 285 -16.37 -18.52 7.83
N VAL A 286 -15.95 -17.40 8.43
CA VAL A 286 -16.56 -16.81 9.62
C VAL A 286 -16.87 -15.32 9.39
N PRO A 287 -17.87 -14.98 8.54
CA PRO A 287 -18.23 -13.59 8.27
C PRO A 287 -18.74 -12.89 9.54
N TRP A 288 -18.68 -11.55 9.57
CA TRP A 288 -19.06 -10.78 10.74
C TRP A 288 -20.49 -11.02 11.20
N ASP A 289 -21.43 -11.12 10.28
CA ASP A 289 -22.87 -11.33 10.57
C ASP A 289 -23.28 -12.80 10.62
N MET A 290 -22.34 -13.75 10.39
CA MET A 290 -22.62 -15.20 10.30
C MET A 290 -23.81 -15.52 9.40
N LYS A 291 -23.89 -14.83 8.25
CA LYS A 291 -24.91 -15.00 7.23
C LYS A 291 -24.30 -15.44 5.92
N PHE A 292 -24.94 -16.41 5.26
CA PHE A 292 -24.51 -16.95 4.00
C PHE A 292 -25.64 -16.83 2.98
N ARG A 293 -25.45 -15.97 2.00
CA ARG A 293 -26.45 -15.71 0.95
C ARG A 293 -26.27 -16.70 -0.19
N TYR A 294 -27.39 -17.27 -0.67
CA TYR A 294 -27.45 -18.17 -1.80
C TYR A 294 -28.71 -17.93 -2.63
N PHE A 295 -28.70 -18.37 -3.88
CA PHE A 295 -29.91 -18.36 -4.72
C PHE A 295 -30.66 -19.70 -4.51
N ASP A 296 -31.92 -19.63 -4.18
CA ASP A 296 -32.82 -20.78 -4.01
C ASP A 296 -33.63 -20.97 -5.30
N GLU A 297 -33.32 -22.02 -6.03
CA GLU A 297 -33.97 -22.34 -7.29
C GLU A 297 -35.46 -22.68 -7.13
N ALA A 298 -35.84 -23.35 -6.03
CA ALA A 298 -37.24 -23.72 -5.77
C ALA A 298 -38.15 -22.52 -5.56
N THR A 299 -37.61 -21.43 -5.00
CA THR A 299 -38.36 -20.18 -4.76
C THR A 299 -37.99 -19.06 -5.74
N CYS A 300 -37.03 -19.29 -6.62
CA CYS A 300 -36.48 -18.33 -7.58
C CYS A 300 -36.09 -16.99 -6.91
N ALA A 301 -35.45 -17.07 -5.73
CA ALA A 301 -35.12 -15.92 -4.92
C ALA A 301 -33.82 -16.12 -4.14
N TYR A 302 -33.15 -15.00 -3.80
CA TYR A 302 -32.05 -15.05 -2.85
C TYR A 302 -32.55 -15.31 -1.45
N ARG A 303 -31.86 -16.20 -0.73
CA ARG A 303 -32.08 -16.57 0.67
C ARG A 303 -30.82 -16.31 1.46
N GLU A 304 -30.96 -16.16 2.78
CA GLU A 304 -29.84 -16.07 3.72
C GLU A 304 -29.97 -17.15 4.78
N LEU A 305 -28.89 -17.94 4.94
CA LEU A 305 -28.72 -18.82 6.07
C LEU A 305 -28.03 -18.06 7.20
N SER A 306 -28.76 -17.74 8.25
CA SER A 306 -28.19 -17.21 9.50
C SER A 306 -27.87 -18.38 10.42
N THR A 307 -26.62 -18.51 10.87
CA THR A 307 -26.18 -19.70 11.56
C THR A 307 -25.01 -19.43 12.53
N THR A 308 -24.46 -20.43 13.15
CA THR A 308 -23.26 -20.38 13.99
C THR A 308 -22.27 -21.45 13.54
N THR A 309 -20.99 -21.28 13.85
CA THR A 309 -19.95 -22.25 13.44
C THR A 309 -20.10 -23.65 14.05
N SER A 310 -20.96 -23.81 15.06
CA SER A 310 -21.23 -25.10 15.71
C SER A 310 -22.48 -25.81 15.19
N SER A 311 -23.32 -25.13 14.37
CA SER A 311 -24.58 -25.70 13.89
C SER A 311 -24.37 -26.75 12.77
N GLU A 312 -25.35 -27.64 12.58
CA GLU A 312 -25.31 -28.65 11.52
C GLU A 312 -25.48 -28.01 10.14
N GLU A 313 -26.29 -26.96 10.03
CA GLU A 313 -26.51 -26.23 8.77
C GLU A 313 -25.21 -25.55 8.29
N TYR A 314 -24.40 -25.03 9.20
CA TYR A 314 -23.08 -24.49 8.89
C TYR A 314 -22.14 -25.59 8.39
N LYS A 315 -22.11 -26.73 9.06
CA LYS A 315 -21.28 -27.87 8.67
C LYS A 315 -21.69 -28.44 7.31
N GLU A 316 -23.00 -28.55 7.06
CA GLU A 316 -23.54 -29.03 5.78
C GLU A 316 -23.12 -28.08 4.63
N LEU A 317 -23.39 -26.79 4.78
CA LEU A 317 -23.05 -25.77 3.78
C LEU A 317 -21.56 -25.81 3.45
N TRP A 318 -20.71 -25.72 4.46
CA TRP A 318 -19.27 -25.63 4.24
C TRP A 318 -18.65 -26.96 3.80
N THR A 319 -19.16 -28.10 4.25
CA THR A 319 -18.69 -29.41 3.78
C THR A 319 -18.99 -29.60 2.30
N SER A 320 -20.21 -29.27 1.87
CA SER A 320 -20.59 -29.33 0.45
C SER A 320 -19.73 -28.39 -0.39
N PHE A 321 -19.64 -27.12 0.02
CA PHE A 321 -18.88 -26.12 -0.69
C PHE A 321 -17.39 -26.47 -0.80
N LEU A 322 -16.74 -26.80 0.31
CA LEU A 322 -15.29 -27.04 0.32
C LEU A 322 -14.89 -28.29 -0.51
N ARG A 323 -15.71 -29.32 -0.55
CA ARG A 323 -15.44 -30.50 -1.38
C ARG A 323 -15.48 -30.17 -2.87
N ASP A 324 -16.50 -29.45 -3.30
CA ASP A 324 -16.64 -29.01 -4.69
C ASP A 324 -15.53 -28.00 -5.06
N PHE A 325 -15.31 -26.99 -4.21
CA PHE A 325 -14.29 -25.97 -4.40
C PHE A 325 -12.87 -26.57 -4.47
N ALA A 326 -12.54 -27.54 -3.60
CA ALA A 326 -11.25 -28.20 -3.64
C ALA A 326 -11.04 -29.00 -4.93
N GLN A 327 -12.11 -29.63 -5.47
CA GLN A 327 -12.05 -30.29 -6.77
C GLN A 327 -11.81 -29.27 -7.88
N HIS A 328 -12.54 -28.15 -7.90
CA HIS A 328 -12.35 -27.06 -8.85
C HIS A 328 -10.92 -26.51 -8.80
N LEU A 329 -10.42 -26.18 -7.60
CA LEU A 329 -9.06 -25.67 -7.40
C LEU A 329 -7.98 -26.64 -7.91
N ARG A 330 -8.17 -27.97 -7.72
CA ARG A 330 -7.24 -28.97 -8.26
C ARG A 330 -7.28 -28.99 -9.79
N GLN A 331 -8.45 -28.90 -10.40
CA GLN A 331 -8.60 -28.83 -11.86
C GLN A 331 -7.89 -27.59 -12.44
N ARG A 332 -7.91 -26.46 -11.70
CA ARG A 332 -7.23 -25.21 -12.09
C ARG A 332 -5.74 -25.18 -11.73
N GLY A 333 -5.25 -26.14 -10.94
CA GLY A 333 -3.87 -26.15 -10.44
C GLY A 333 -3.62 -25.11 -9.32
N TRP A 334 -4.67 -24.64 -8.64
CA TRP A 334 -4.59 -23.59 -7.61
C TRP A 334 -4.69 -24.10 -6.18
N TYR A 335 -5.02 -25.37 -5.97
CA TYR A 335 -5.28 -25.94 -4.64
C TYR A 335 -4.13 -25.69 -3.65
N GLU A 336 -2.89 -25.96 -4.07
CA GLU A 336 -1.72 -25.88 -3.18
C GLU A 336 -1.37 -24.45 -2.73
N ARG A 337 -1.88 -23.44 -3.41
CA ARG A 337 -1.67 -22.04 -3.06
C ARG A 337 -2.92 -21.34 -2.52
N THR A 338 -4.00 -22.06 -2.27
CA THR A 338 -5.26 -21.50 -1.76
C THR A 338 -5.41 -21.77 -0.27
N CYS A 339 -5.77 -20.72 0.47
CA CYS A 339 -6.18 -20.75 1.87
C CYS A 339 -7.64 -20.34 1.99
N ILE A 340 -8.41 -21.04 2.81
CA ILE A 340 -9.70 -20.53 3.30
C ILE A 340 -9.39 -19.54 4.42
N ALA A 341 -9.84 -18.29 4.27
CA ALA A 341 -9.45 -17.21 5.12
C ALA A 341 -10.53 -16.80 6.12
N MET A 342 -10.08 -16.32 7.26
CA MET A 342 -10.89 -15.78 8.34
C MET A 342 -10.33 -14.42 8.75
N ASP A 343 -11.19 -13.61 9.36
CA ASP A 343 -10.87 -12.31 9.95
C ASP A 343 -10.94 -12.39 11.48
N GLU A 344 -10.77 -11.27 12.19
CA GLU A 344 -10.77 -11.12 13.65
C GLU A 344 -12.05 -11.67 14.30
N ARG A 345 -12.05 -12.93 14.72
CA ARG A 345 -13.21 -13.59 15.34
C ARG A 345 -12.79 -14.27 16.64
N GLY A 346 -13.75 -14.59 17.50
CA GLY A 346 -13.49 -15.32 18.73
C GLY A 346 -12.89 -16.71 18.46
N LEU A 347 -11.94 -17.13 19.31
CA LEU A 347 -11.17 -18.39 19.18
C LEU A 347 -12.06 -19.62 18.92
N SER A 348 -13.19 -19.74 19.64
CA SER A 348 -14.12 -20.87 19.48
C SER A 348 -14.70 -20.98 18.06
N HIS A 349 -15.03 -19.84 17.45
CA HIS A 349 -15.51 -19.80 16.07
C HIS A 349 -14.43 -20.24 15.09
N MET A 350 -13.19 -19.80 15.31
CA MET A 350 -12.06 -20.14 14.45
C MET A 350 -11.70 -21.64 14.56
N LEU A 351 -11.70 -22.20 15.75
CA LEU A 351 -11.45 -23.64 15.97
C LEU A 351 -12.55 -24.51 15.38
N ASN A 352 -13.83 -24.10 15.50
CA ASN A 352 -14.93 -24.82 14.87
C ASN A 352 -14.81 -24.79 13.34
N ALA A 353 -14.55 -23.63 12.75
CA ALA A 353 -14.34 -23.47 11.32
C ALA A 353 -13.16 -24.32 10.82
N TYR A 354 -12.04 -24.31 11.53
CA TYR A 354 -10.90 -25.17 11.25
C TYR A 354 -11.29 -26.65 11.24
N SER A 355 -12.02 -27.09 12.28
CA SER A 355 -12.46 -28.50 12.40
C SER A 355 -13.37 -28.91 11.23
N VAL A 356 -14.32 -28.05 10.83
CA VAL A 356 -15.20 -28.29 9.68
C VAL A 356 -14.40 -28.36 8.38
N ALA A 357 -13.45 -27.46 8.18
CA ALA A 357 -12.61 -27.45 6.97
C ALA A 357 -11.76 -28.73 6.86
N GLN A 358 -11.13 -29.16 7.97
CA GLN A 358 -10.31 -30.37 7.98
C GLN A 358 -11.14 -31.65 7.84
N ALA A 359 -12.37 -31.67 8.37
CA ALA A 359 -13.29 -32.81 8.17
C ALA A 359 -13.81 -32.89 6.73
N ALA A 360 -14.06 -31.76 6.09
CA ALA A 360 -14.53 -31.71 4.71
C ALA A 360 -13.43 -32.06 3.70
N VAL A 361 -12.24 -31.45 3.87
CA VAL A 361 -11.08 -31.59 2.97
C VAL A 361 -9.82 -31.62 3.84
N PRO A 362 -9.33 -32.81 4.23
CA PRO A 362 -8.12 -32.93 5.03
C PRO A 362 -6.92 -32.25 4.36
N GLY A 363 -6.19 -31.45 5.13
CA GLY A 363 -5.04 -30.67 4.65
C GLY A 363 -5.37 -29.37 3.94
N MET A 364 -6.65 -28.96 3.87
CA MET A 364 -7.01 -27.63 3.36
C MET A 364 -6.30 -26.56 4.18
N LYS A 365 -5.53 -25.71 3.49
CA LYS A 365 -4.83 -24.59 4.13
C LYS A 365 -5.81 -23.53 4.58
N MET A 366 -5.52 -22.93 5.72
CA MET A 366 -6.32 -21.84 6.25
C MET A 366 -5.44 -20.62 6.58
N ALA A 367 -6.02 -19.44 6.43
CA ALA A 367 -5.43 -18.15 6.76
C ALA A 367 -6.27 -17.42 7.82
N LEU A 368 -5.61 -16.61 8.64
CA LEU A 368 -6.25 -15.75 9.62
C LEU A 368 -5.51 -14.42 9.73
N ALA A 369 -6.25 -13.31 9.78
CA ALA A 369 -5.77 -12.04 10.30
C ALA A 369 -6.54 -11.73 11.59
N GLY A 370 -5.84 -11.65 12.74
CA GLY A 370 -6.48 -11.42 14.03
C GLY A 370 -5.53 -11.59 15.22
N THR A 371 -6.09 -11.67 16.41
CA THR A 371 -5.33 -11.81 17.66
C THR A 371 -4.53 -13.11 17.71
N TYR A 372 -3.37 -13.07 18.35
CA TYR A 372 -2.56 -14.27 18.61
C TYR A 372 -3.27 -15.24 19.56
N HIS A 373 -3.31 -16.51 19.17
CA HIS A 373 -3.77 -17.64 19.97
C HIS A 373 -2.82 -18.82 19.77
N SER A 374 -2.24 -19.34 20.86
CA SER A 374 -1.30 -20.47 20.81
C SER A 374 -1.90 -21.72 20.16
N GLU A 375 -3.23 -21.94 20.33
CA GLU A 375 -3.97 -23.08 19.78
C GLU A 375 -4.08 -23.06 18.25
N LEU A 376 -3.79 -21.92 17.62
CA LEU A 376 -3.87 -21.75 16.17
C LEU A 376 -2.51 -21.78 15.46
N VAL A 377 -1.42 -21.67 16.22
CA VAL A 377 -0.04 -21.50 15.67
C VAL A 377 0.36 -22.66 14.75
N ASP A 378 0.01 -23.88 15.14
CA ASP A 378 0.32 -25.10 14.38
C ASP A 378 -0.76 -25.49 13.35
N LYS A 379 -1.89 -24.79 13.30
CA LYS A 379 -3.05 -25.10 12.45
C LYS A 379 -3.10 -24.25 11.18
N LEU A 380 -2.76 -22.96 11.31
CA LEU A 380 -2.90 -22.01 10.21
C LEU A 380 -1.66 -21.98 9.31
N HIS A 381 -1.88 -22.01 8.01
CA HIS A 381 -0.82 -21.86 7.03
C HIS A 381 -0.31 -20.41 7.00
N ASP A 382 -1.21 -19.44 6.88
CA ASP A 382 -0.92 -18.01 6.94
C ASP A 382 -1.57 -17.45 8.21
N TYR A 383 -0.74 -16.93 9.11
CA TYR A 383 -1.21 -16.37 10.37
C TYR A 383 -0.66 -14.95 10.54
N CYS A 384 -1.55 -14.00 10.38
CA CYS A 384 -1.29 -12.59 10.61
C CYS A 384 -1.80 -12.18 11.99
N ILE A 385 -0.93 -11.62 12.84
CA ILE A 385 -1.27 -11.19 14.20
C ILE A 385 -1.12 -9.67 14.35
N GLY A 386 -1.78 -9.10 15.36
CA GLY A 386 -1.81 -7.66 15.61
C GLY A 386 -0.41 -7.09 15.88
N TYR A 387 -0.20 -5.83 15.49
CA TYR A 387 1.02 -5.11 15.80
C TYR A 387 1.31 -5.07 17.30
N GLY A 388 2.53 -5.43 17.69
CA GLY A 388 2.92 -5.57 19.12
C GLY A 388 2.67 -6.96 19.71
N GLU A 389 1.94 -7.84 19.04
CA GLU A 389 1.87 -9.26 19.37
C GLU A 389 3.07 -10.01 18.77
N HIS A 390 3.45 -11.15 19.34
CA HIS A 390 4.65 -11.88 18.93
C HIS A 390 4.41 -13.38 18.96
N PHE A 391 4.99 -14.07 17.97
CA PHE A 391 5.31 -15.48 18.07
C PHE A 391 6.63 -15.65 18.82
N SER A 392 6.78 -16.73 19.57
CA SER A 392 8.10 -17.10 20.09
C SER A 392 9.07 -17.47 18.96
N ASP A 393 10.37 -17.38 19.22
CA ASP A 393 11.40 -17.77 18.24
C ASP A 393 11.26 -19.25 17.81
N ASP A 394 10.82 -20.13 18.73
CA ASP A 394 10.57 -21.54 18.45
C ASP A 394 9.38 -21.72 17.50
N GLU A 395 8.29 -21.02 17.73
CA GLU A 395 7.12 -21.02 16.84
C GLU A 395 7.46 -20.50 15.46
N LEU A 396 8.17 -19.38 15.35
CA LEU A 396 8.62 -18.85 14.06
C LEU A 396 9.49 -19.84 13.30
N ARG A 397 10.43 -20.51 14.00
CA ARG A 397 11.27 -21.56 13.39
C ARG A 397 10.43 -22.75 12.92
N ALA A 398 9.53 -23.24 13.76
CA ALA A 398 8.67 -24.38 13.43
C ALA A 398 7.72 -24.06 12.27
N ARG A 399 7.09 -22.89 12.27
CA ARG A 399 6.21 -22.42 11.20
C ARG A 399 6.96 -22.29 9.88
N ARG A 400 8.15 -21.70 9.89
CA ARG A 400 9.01 -21.56 8.70
C ARG A 400 9.46 -22.91 8.16
N ALA A 401 9.86 -23.84 9.03
CA ALA A 401 10.24 -25.20 8.65
C ALA A 401 9.06 -25.97 8.00
N ALA A 402 7.82 -25.68 8.42
CA ALA A 402 6.60 -26.23 7.85
C ALA A 402 6.11 -25.46 6.58
N GLY A 403 6.87 -24.48 6.07
CA GLY A 403 6.48 -23.66 4.92
C GLY A 403 5.28 -22.75 5.18
N ARG A 404 5.01 -22.40 6.45
CA ARG A 404 3.91 -21.52 6.86
C ARG A 404 4.35 -20.07 6.86
N VAL A 405 3.40 -19.16 6.70
CA VAL A 405 3.60 -17.71 6.65
C VAL A 405 3.20 -17.09 7.99
N SER A 406 4.03 -16.19 8.50
CA SER A 406 3.80 -15.45 9.75
C SER A 406 3.95 -13.97 9.47
N THR A 407 2.86 -13.21 9.59
CA THR A 407 2.83 -11.78 9.29
C THR A 407 2.26 -10.98 10.45
N THR A 408 2.32 -9.66 10.37
CA THR A 408 1.68 -8.75 11.30
C THR A 408 0.96 -7.64 10.55
N TYR A 409 -0.01 -6.99 11.20
CA TYR A 409 -0.78 -5.89 10.64
C TYR A 409 -0.93 -4.75 11.64
N THR A 410 -1.10 -3.53 11.13
CA THR A 410 -1.62 -2.38 11.89
C THR A 410 -3.05 -2.11 11.47
N CYS A 411 -3.86 -1.61 12.37
CA CYS A 411 -5.24 -1.24 12.11
C CYS A 411 -5.59 0.11 12.76
N CYS A 412 -6.85 0.49 12.69
CA CYS A 412 -7.36 1.73 13.26
C CYS A 412 -7.04 1.91 14.77
N SER A 413 -6.78 0.84 15.52
CA SER A 413 -6.38 0.90 16.94
C SER A 413 -4.88 1.11 17.18
N THR A 414 -4.06 1.11 16.12
CA THR A 414 -2.61 1.33 16.21
C THR A 414 -2.31 2.78 15.82
N PRO A 415 -2.08 3.71 16.76
CA PRO A 415 -1.92 5.12 16.40
C PRO A 415 -0.61 5.41 15.63
N SER A 416 0.45 4.68 15.90
CA SER A 416 1.76 4.79 15.23
C SER A 416 2.67 3.58 15.60
N PRO A 417 3.44 3.04 14.64
CA PRO A 417 3.46 3.38 13.22
C PRO A 417 2.21 2.90 12.48
N ASN A 418 1.77 3.66 11.48
CA ASN A 418 0.63 3.25 10.65
C ASN A 418 0.72 3.84 9.23
N LEU A 419 -0.29 3.51 8.40
CA LEU A 419 -0.44 3.96 7.01
C LEU A 419 -1.58 4.99 6.86
N PHE A 420 -1.94 5.74 7.89
CA PHE A 420 -2.95 6.79 7.81
C PHE A 420 -2.47 7.95 6.94
N SER A 421 -3.40 8.73 6.38
CA SER A 421 -3.02 9.91 5.58
C SER A 421 -2.34 11.00 6.41
N ASN A 422 -2.60 11.03 7.73
CA ASN A 422 -1.94 11.90 8.70
C ASN A 422 -0.68 11.29 9.34
N SER A 423 -0.39 10.01 9.10
CA SER A 423 0.86 9.38 9.54
C SER A 423 2.07 10.02 8.88
N ARG A 424 3.18 10.02 9.57
CA ARG A 424 4.44 10.48 8.99
C ARG A 424 4.89 9.50 7.90
N PRO A 425 5.39 9.98 6.75
CA PRO A 425 5.79 9.08 5.67
C PRO A 425 6.88 8.07 6.06
N ASP A 426 7.73 8.37 7.05
CA ASP A 426 8.74 7.44 7.56
C ASP A 426 8.15 6.24 8.29
N GLU A 427 6.92 6.31 8.81
CA GLU A 427 6.23 5.18 9.43
C GLU A 427 5.95 4.06 8.41
N ALA A 428 5.54 4.43 7.20
CA ALA A 428 5.29 3.48 6.13
C ALA A 428 6.55 2.69 5.72
N ALA A 429 7.71 3.37 5.65
CA ALA A 429 8.98 2.72 5.35
C ALA A 429 9.52 1.88 6.54
N TYR A 430 9.11 2.20 7.76
CA TYR A 430 9.50 1.50 8.97
C TYR A 430 8.83 0.12 9.08
N LEU A 431 7.54 0.00 8.73
CA LEU A 431 6.75 -1.22 8.94
C LEU A 431 7.38 -2.50 8.34
N PRO A 432 7.88 -2.53 7.09
CA PRO A 432 8.54 -3.72 6.56
C PRO A 432 9.81 -4.12 7.33
N LEU A 433 10.55 -3.15 7.85
CA LEU A 433 11.76 -3.40 8.63
C LEU A 433 11.45 -3.91 10.03
N TYR A 434 10.38 -3.39 10.66
CA TYR A 434 9.83 -3.94 11.90
C TYR A 434 9.45 -5.41 11.73
N CYS A 435 8.76 -5.76 10.64
CA CYS A 435 8.41 -7.15 10.35
C CYS A 435 9.65 -8.05 10.33
N VAL A 436 10.67 -7.67 9.55
CA VAL A 436 11.90 -8.48 9.44
C VAL A 436 12.67 -8.55 10.75
N ALA A 437 12.74 -7.44 11.52
CA ALA A 437 13.42 -7.37 12.82
C ALA A 437 12.77 -8.29 13.86
N ASN A 438 11.45 -8.48 13.79
CA ASN A 438 10.68 -9.36 14.69
C ASN A 438 10.47 -10.78 14.13
N GLY A 439 11.14 -11.14 13.04
CA GLY A 439 11.08 -12.49 12.47
C GLY A 439 9.82 -12.78 11.66
N PHE A 440 8.97 -11.80 11.39
CA PHE A 440 7.83 -11.96 10.49
C PHE A 440 8.27 -12.07 9.04
N ASP A 441 7.50 -12.80 8.25
CA ASP A 441 7.73 -12.96 6.82
C ASP A 441 7.27 -11.73 6.02
N GLY A 442 6.31 -10.95 6.58
CA GLY A 442 5.74 -9.81 5.89
C GLY A 442 4.73 -9.00 6.70
N TYR A 443 3.95 -8.21 5.98
CA TYR A 443 2.99 -7.25 6.52
C TYR A 443 1.68 -7.32 5.76
N LEU A 444 0.57 -7.27 6.51
CA LEU A 444 -0.78 -7.18 5.99
C LEU A 444 -1.38 -5.79 6.23
N HIS A 445 -2.17 -5.30 5.26
CA HIS A 445 -3.08 -4.18 5.45
C HIS A 445 -4.46 -4.55 4.89
N TRP A 446 -5.49 -4.39 5.70
CA TRP A 446 -6.83 -4.90 5.44
C TRP A 446 -7.54 -4.26 4.25
N SER A 447 -7.02 -3.11 3.75
CA SER A 447 -7.71 -2.36 2.73
C SER A 447 -6.75 -1.63 1.77
N TRP A 448 -6.84 -1.99 0.49
CA TRP A 448 -6.03 -1.42 -0.58
C TRP A 448 -6.70 -0.23 -1.29
N MET A 449 -8.02 -0.33 -1.56
CA MET A 449 -8.76 0.63 -2.37
C MET A 449 -10.25 0.72 -2.02
N ASN A 450 -10.59 0.69 -0.72
CA ASN A 450 -11.95 0.89 -0.24
C ASN A 450 -12.24 2.39 -0.13
N TRP A 451 -12.50 3.02 -1.29
CA TRP A 451 -12.67 4.45 -1.41
C TRP A 451 -14.01 4.91 -0.86
N ASN A 452 -14.04 6.10 -0.24
CA ASN A 452 -15.24 6.87 0.06
C ASN A 452 -15.80 7.53 -1.21
N ASP A 453 -16.72 8.52 -1.07
CA ASP A 453 -17.34 9.18 -2.22
C ASP A 453 -16.44 10.21 -2.91
N ASP A 454 -15.50 10.83 -2.19
CA ASP A 454 -14.56 11.83 -2.72
C ASP A 454 -13.10 11.53 -2.35
N PRO A 455 -12.56 10.39 -2.79
CA PRO A 455 -11.26 9.92 -2.33
C PRO A 455 -10.09 10.81 -2.76
N LEU A 456 -10.23 11.63 -3.81
CA LEU A 456 -9.15 12.51 -4.28
C LEU A 456 -8.99 13.78 -3.43
N HIS A 457 -9.98 14.13 -2.61
CA HIS A 457 -9.94 15.35 -1.80
C HIS A 457 -10.09 15.10 -0.30
N ASP A 458 -10.71 13.98 0.12
CA ASP A 458 -10.98 13.68 1.50
C ASP A 458 -10.70 12.21 1.81
N THR A 459 -9.76 11.94 2.74
CA THR A 459 -9.41 10.57 3.16
C THR A 459 -10.15 10.11 4.40
N ARG A 460 -10.98 10.96 4.99
CA ARG A 460 -11.76 10.60 6.17
C ARG A 460 -12.81 9.56 5.83
N PHE A 461 -13.00 8.64 6.73
CA PHE A 461 -13.98 7.57 6.60
C PHE A 461 -14.77 7.42 7.90
N ARG A 462 -16.04 7.10 7.78
CA ARG A 462 -17.00 7.13 8.91
C ARG A 462 -16.61 6.29 10.14
N LEU A 463 -15.86 5.18 9.95
CA LEU A 463 -15.58 4.21 11.00
C LEU A 463 -14.08 4.06 11.31
N PHE A 464 -13.22 4.57 10.46
CA PHE A 464 -11.77 4.32 10.49
C PHE A 464 -10.97 5.60 10.36
N ALA A 465 -9.72 5.57 10.79
CA ALA A 465 -8.80 6.67 10.65
C ALA A 465 -8.64 7.13 9.19
N PRO A 466 -8.40 8.42 8.94
CA PRO A 466 -8.26 8.92 7.58
C PRO A 466 -7.16 8.20 6.80
N GLY A 467 -7.52 7.63 5.66
CA GLY A 467 -6.60 6.88 4.81
C GLY A 467 -6.32 5.45 5.24
N ASP A 468 -6.91 4.95 6.33
CA ASP A 468 -6.83 3.53 6.72
C ASP A 468 -7.52 2.61 5.70
N THR A 469 -8.55 3.10 5.04
CA THR A 469 -9.37 2.32 4.11
C THR A 469 -8.81 2.24 2.69
N TYR A 470 -7.76 2.98 2.36
CA TYR A 470 -7.09 2.87 1.07
C TYR A 470 -5.69 3.51 1.06
N LEU A 471 -4.81 2.92 0.26
CA LEU A 471 -3.42 3.37 0.07
C LEU A 471 -3.17 4.00 -1.30
N ILE A 472 -4.08 3.82 -2.22
CA ILE A 472 -4.01 4.36 -3.59
C ILE A 472 -5.32 5.08 -3.94
N TYR A 473 -5.25 5.86 -4.98
CA TYR A 473 -6.33 6.74 -5.40
C TYR A 473 -6.88 6.38 -6.78
N PRO A 474 -8.13 6.76 -7.10
CA PRO A 474 -8.71 6.55 -8.43
C PRO A 474 -7.86 7.12 -9.57
N GLY A 475 -7.90 6.44 -10.72
CA GLY A 475 -7.08 6.75 -11.90
C GLY A 475 -5.64 6.21 -11.79
N PRO A 476 -5.45 5.00 -11.26
CA PRO A 476 -4.37 4.33 -10.53
C PRO A 476 -3.25 5.28 -10.09
N ARG A 477 -3.61 6.23 -9.21
CA ARG A 477 -2.65 7.15 -8.58
C ARG A 477 -2.08 6.51 -7.33
N SER A 478 -0.77 6.56 -7.19
CA SER A 478 -0.06 6.18 -5.97
C SER A 478 -0.23 7.23 -4.86
N SER A 479 0.25 6.94 -3.68
CA SER A 479 0.36 7.88 -2.56
C SER A 479 1.78 7.96 -2.02
N VAL A 480 2.08 9.03 -1.28
CA VAL A 480 3.37 9.17 -0.58
C VAL A 480 3.57 8.00 0.39
N ARG A 481 2.53 7.61 1.14
CA ARG A 481 2.54 6.48 2.09
C ARG A 481 2.89 5.17 1.40
N TYR A 482 2.25 4.88 0.27
CA TYR A 482 2.48 3.66 -0.49
C TYR A 482 3.87 3.59 -1.10
N GLU A 483 4.37 4.69 -1.67
CA GLU A 483 5.73 4.75 -2.21
C GLU A 483 6.79 4.55 -1.12
N ARG A 484 6.56 5.10 0.08
CA ARG A 484 7.43 4.90 1.23
C ARG A 484 7.39 3.46 1.74
N TYR A 485 6.21 2.82 1.73
CA TYR A 485 6.11 1.39 2.05
C TYR A 485 6.93 0.52 1.08
N ILE A 486 6.83 0.77 -0.23
CA ILE A 486 7.63 0.06 -1.23
C ILE A 486 9.14 0.22 -0.94
N GLU A 487 9.57 1.43 -0.59
CA GLU A 487 10.98 1.65 -0.22
C GLU A 487 11.39 0.81 1.01
N GLY A 488 10.53 0.72 2.03
CA GLY A 488 10.75 -0.15 3.19
C GLY A 488 10.91 -1.62 2.81
N VAL A 489 10.05 -2.13 1.92
CA VAL A 489 10.16 -3.50 1.38
C VAL A 489 11.47 -3.70 0.64
N GLN A 490 11.87 -2.76 -0.22
CA GLN A 490 13.15 -2.84 -0.92
C GLN A 490 14.34 -2.85 0.04
N MET A 491 14.29 -2.06 1.11
CA MET A 491 15.33 -2.08 2.15
C MET A 491 15.39 -3.44 2.87
N ALA A 492 14.25 -4.06 3.16
CA ALA A 492 14.17 -5.40 3.73
C ALA A 492 14.77 -6.47 2.79
N GLU A 493 14.50 -6.39 1.50
CA GLU A 493 15.08 -7.29 0.49
C GLU A 493 16.59 -7.08 0.33
N LYS A 494 17.06 -5.84 0.32
CA LYS A 494 18.50 -5.52 0.30
C LYS A 494 19.20 -6.07 1.53
N PHE A 495 18.59 -5.92 2.71
CA PHE A 495 19.09 -6.48 3.96
C PHE A 495 19.27 -8.00 3.88
N ARG A 496 18.20 -8.72 3.48
CA ARG A 496 18.23 -10.19 3.34
C ARG A 496 19.33 -10.64 2.38
N ARG A 497 19.46 -9.96 1.25
CA ARG A 497 20.44 -10.29 0.23
C ARG A 497 21.87 -10.05 0.72
N LEU A 498 22.14 -8.87 1.29
CA LEU A 498 23.47 -8.55 1.83
C LEU A 498 23.88 -9.51 2.95
N ARG A 499 22.95 -9.79 3.85
CA ARG A 499 23.20 -10.71 4.96
C ARG A 499 23.59 -12.09 4.45
N ALA A 500 22.85 -12.63 3.48
CA ALA A 500 23.15 -13.92 2.86
C ALA A 500 24.51 -13.91 2.12
N ASP A 501 24.81 -12.84 1.37
CA ASP A 501 26.10 -12.68 0.68
C ASP A 501 27.27 -12.64 1.68
N TYR A 502 27.12 -11.94 2.81
CA TYR A 502 28.15 -11.84 3.85
C TYR A 502 28.32 -13.15 4.61
N GLU A 503 27.24 -13.88 4.91
CA GLU A 503 27.30 -15.22 5.51
C GLU A 503 28.04 -16.19 4.59
N ALA A 504 27.68 -16.25 3.32
CA ALA A 504 28.33 -17.10 2.33
C ALA A 504 29.81 -16.78 2.14
N ALA A 505 30.20 -15.52 2.32
CA ALA A 505 31.58 -15.05 2.24
C ALA A 505 32.35 -15.17 3.56
N GLY A 506 31.73 -15.68 4.65
CA GLY A 506 32.38 -15.79 5.99
C GLY A 506 32.60 -14.44 6.69
N ARG A 507 31.93 -13.36 6.24
CA ARG A 507 32.10 -11.98 6.75
C ARG A 507 31.27 -11.74 8.01
N GLN A 508 31.54 -12.45 9.09
CA GLN A 508 30.73 -12.44 10.32
C GLN A 508 30.61 -11.06 10.96
N ALA A 509 31.65 -10.23 10.90
CA ALA A 509 31.60 -8.87 11.43
C ALA A 509 30.57 -7.98 10.68
N ASP A 510 30.46 -8.16 9.36
CA ASP A 510 29.47 -7.44 8.55
C ASP A 510 28.06 -7.95 8.77
N VAL A 511 27.88 -9.27 8.97
CA VAL A 511 26.59 -9.86 9.39
C VAL A 511 26.17 -9.25 10.72
N ALA A 512 27.02 -9.25 11.73
CA ALA A 512 26.72 -8.67 13.05
C ALA A 512 26.36 -7.18 12.96
N ARG A 513 27.04 -6.42 12.10
CA ARG A 513 26.77 -4.99 11.87
C ARG A 513 25.40 -4.76 11.21
N LEU A 514 25.02 -5.61 10.23
CA LEU A 514 23.70 -5.56 9.61
C LEU A 514 22.61 -5.92 10.63
N ASP A 515 22.79 -7.00 11.38
CA ASP A 515 21.83 -7.47 12.37
C ASP A 515 21.64 -6.43 13.49
N ALA A 516 22.71 -5.77 13.95
CA ALA A 516 22.62 -4.68 14.92
C ALA A 516 21.85 -3.46 14.37
N ALA A 517 22.03 -3.12 13.09
CA ALA A 517 21.29 -2.03 12.47
C ALA A 517 19.80 -2.36 12.31
N LEU A 518 19.47 -3.62 12.02
CA LEU A 518 18.07 -4.09 11.93
C LEU A 518 17.42 -4.14 13.31
N ALA A 519 18.14 -4.52 14.36
CA ALA A 519 17.64 -4.60 15.73
C ALA A 519 17.04 -3.27 16.23
N ALA A 520 17.46 -2.12 15.67
CA ALA A 520 16.90 -0.81 15.96
C ALA A 520 15.42 -0.66 15.56
N PHE A 521 14.86 -1.61 14.79
CA PHE A 521 13.46 -1.64 14.37
C PHE A 521 12.61 -2.61 15.20
N LYS A 522 13.19 -3.30 16.19
CA LYS A 522 12.52 -4.39 16.91
C LYS A 522 11.49 -3.92 17.93
N ASP A 523 11.71 -2.79 18.56
CA ASP A 523 10.93 -2.30 19.70
C ASP A 523 9.54 -1.72 19.32
N GLY A 524 9.32 -1.45 18.03
CA GLY A 524 8.05 -0.97 17.53
C GLY A 524 7.72 0.49 17.87
N VAL A 525 8.59 1.21 18.56
CA VAL A 525 8.29 2.58 19.02
C VAL A 525 8.63 3.61 17.95
N VAL A 526 7.57 4.21 17.37
CA VAL A 526 7.68 5.34 16.44
C VAL A 526 6.66 6.40 16.82
N HIS A 527 7.10 7.62 17.11
CA HIS A 527 6.22 8.76 17.41
C HIS A 527 6.95 10.08 17.10
N ALA A 528 6.26 11.22 17.27
CA ALA A 528 6.80 12.54 16.90
C ALA A 528 8.15 12.86 17.56
N ALA A 529 8.37 12.44 18.82
CA ALA A 529 9.64 12.63 19.53
C ALA A 529 10.72 11.58 19.19
N ALA A 530 10.34 10.44 18.59
CA ALA A 530 11.25 9.37 18.17
C ALA A 530 10.90 8.90 16.74
N PRO A 531 11.12 9.75 15.72
CA PRO A 531 10.77 9.43 14.34
C PRO A 531 11.61 8.27 13.79
N ALA A 532 11.08 7.54 12.81
CA ALA A 532 11.78 6.44 12.16
C ALA A 532 12.92 6.90 11.23
N ALA A 533 12.84 8.11 10.68
CA ALA A 533 13.74 8.62 9.66
C ALA A 533 15.25 8.50 9.99
N PRO A 534 15.72 8.80 11.23
CA PRO A 534 17.16 8.61 11.56
C PRO A 534 17.61 7.15 11.45
N ARG A 535 16.78 6.19 11.93
CA ARG A 535 17.06 4.74 11.85
C ARG A 535 17.04 4.27 10.40
N LEU A 536 16.05 4.68 9.62
CA LEU A 536 15.95 4.41 8.18
C LEU A 536 17.19 4.92 7.43
N ASN A 537 17.62 6.14 7.69
CA ASN A 537 18.78 6.75 7.04
C ASN A 537 20.09 6.04 7.42
N ALA A 538 20.23 5.58 8.66
CA ALA A 538 21.39 4.79 9.09
C ALA A 538 21.45 3.44 8.36
N LEU A 539 20.32 2.71 8.34
CA LEU A 539 20.25 1.43 7.63
C LEU A 539 20.43 1.61 6.11
N ARG A 540 19.81 2.63 5.49
CA ARG A 540 19.96 2.92 4.05
C ARG A 540 21.42 3.16 3.67
N ARG A 541 22.19 3.90 4.48
CA ARG A 541 23.65 4.08 4.26
C ARG A 541 24.37 2.74 4.27
N LEU A 542 24.15 1.93 5.30
CA LEU A 542 24.77 0.61 5.44
C LEU A 542 24.44 -0.33 4.27
N LEU A 543 23.19 -0.37 3.83
CA LEU A 543 22.75 -1.20 2.69
C LEU A 543 23.37 -0.76 1.34
N ASN A 544 23.93 0.44 1.28
CA ASN A 544 24.51 1.01 0.07
C ASN A 544 26.05 1.15 0.13
N GLU A 545 26.70 0.66 1.17
CA GLU A 545 28.15 0.55 1.22
C GLU A 545 28.65 -0.54 0.26
#